data_6d808ff3bee140d67296d9b79e5b1fcc
#
_entry.id   6d808ff3bee140d67296d9b79e5b1fcc
#
_cell.length_a   1.000
_cell.length_b   1.000
_cell.length_c   1.000
_cell.angle_alpha   90.00
_cell.angle_beta   90.00
_cell.angle_gamma   90.00
#
_symmetry.space_group_name_H-M   'P 1'
#
loop_
_entity.id
_entity.type
_entity.pdbx_description
1 polymer ?
#
loop_
_entity_poly.entity_id
_entity_poly.type
_entity_poly.pdbx_seq_one_letter_code
_entity_poly.pdbx_strand_id
1 'polypeptide(L)'
;IGVEERPQKLGNLCVEQGVITQSSNAGYVIAEVLKLLANRIGVDELPTAFISVGGQSMQIVAVHSKRDQARRKEISQALLDEMEQECKEKIELRNPEVAVLGLVPSFFKLDGVEQDEMPTPDQRAALVETHYIAFYGRKTIDTQLQKSFSQAGRSIEHAFVRPECLLSAFATCDGNHVLANGCAVLDLGAQTTSLTVYKGGQYLLNKVVPKGGYHITRMLEQQGLSFNTAEVLKKKYGCAAPAYIGKNVRLRVPASPEIGGDIVIS
;
A
#
# COMPACT_ATOMS: atom_id res chain seq x y z
N ILE A 1 16.63 -3.37 -13.60
CA ILE A 1 15.63 -2.62 -12.82
C ILE A 1 16.37 -1.59 -11.96
N GLY A 2 16.03 -0.31 -12.12
CA GLY A 2 16.60 0.77 -11.32
C GLY A 2 15.76 1.01 -10.07
N VAL A 3 16.42 1.37 -8.97
CA VAL A 3 15.78 1.80 -7.73
C VAL A 3 16.33 3.17 -7.38
N GLU A 4 15.44 4.13 -7.13
CA GLU A 4 15.78 5.47 -6.66
C GLU A 4 15.01 5.81 -5.39
N GLU A 5 15.71 6.39 -4.44
CA GLU A 5 15.17 6.81 -3.17
C GLU A 5 15.59 8.25 -2.84
N ARG A 6 14.66 8.99 -2.27
CA ARG A 6 14.93 10.33 -1.71
C ARG A 6 14.45 10.38 -0.27
N PRO A 7 15.31 10.01 0.69
CA PRO A 7 14.98 10.13 2.09
C PRO A 7 14.79 11.61 2.43
N GLN A 8 13.67 11.91 3.06
CA GLN A 8 13.33 13.28 3.47
C GLN A 8 13.87 13.57 4.87
N LYS A 9 14.37 14.81 5.05
CA LYS A 9 14.77 15.27 6.39
C LYS A 9 13.55 15.42 7.29
N LEU A 10 13.69 15.05 8.55
CA LEU A 10 12.70 15.32 9.58
C LEU A 10 12.34 16.81 9.60
N GLY A 11 11.06 17.12 9.62
CA GLY A 11 10.53 18.49 9.58
C GLY A 11 9.97 18.91 8.22
N ASN A 12 10.35 18.22 7.13
CA ASN A 12 9.83 18.48 5.78
C ASN A 12 9.22 17.20 5.16
N LEU A 13 8.69 16.30 5.98
CA LEU A 13 8.03 15.09 5.50
C LEU A 13 6.77 15.47 4.73
N CYS A 14 6.72 15.17 3.45
CA CYS A 14 5.53 15.33 2.63
C CYS A 14 4.64 14.07 2.63
N VAL A 15 5.13 12.98 3.21
CA VAL A 15 4.38 11.73 3.41
C VAL A 15 4.48 11.32 4.87
N GLU A 16 3.33 11.16 5.53
CA GLU A 16 3.23 10.72 6.91
C GLU A 16 2.25 9.54 7.01
N GLN A 17 2.69 8.47 7.68
CA GLN A 17 1.88 7.25 7.87
C GLN A 17 1.29 6.68 6.57
N GLY A 18 2.04 6.82 5.46
CA GLY A 18 1.64 6.37 4.14
C GLY A 18 0.68 7.31 3.40
N VAL A 19 0.45 8.52 3.91
CA VAL A 19 -0.44 9.52 3.31
C VAL A 19 0.36 10.77 2.94
N ILE A 20 0.12 11.32 1.76
CA ILE A 20 0.70 12.60 1.34
C ILE A 20 0.05 13.72 2.14
N THR A 21 0.86 14.49 2.87
CA THR A 21 0.42 15.64 3.68
C THR A 21 0.69 16.97 2.99
N GLN A 22 1.68 17.02 2.10
CA GLN A 22 2.10 18.21 1.36
C GLN A 22 2.31 17.87 -0.11
N SER A 23 1.27 18.07 -0.93
CA SER A 23 1.29 17.67 -2.35
C SER A 23 2.37 18.37 -3.18
N SER A 24 2.66 19.66 -2.90
CA SER A 24 3.69 20.40 -3.64
C SER A 24 5.08 19.83 -3.43
N ASN A 25 5.44 19.54 -2.17
CA ASN A 25 6.73 18.94 -1.85
C ASN A 25 6.81 17.51 -2.37
N ALA A 26 5.72 16.74 -2.26
CA ALA A 26 5.65 15.39 -2.83
C ALA A 26 5.81 15.42 -4.35
N GLY A 27 5.16 16.36 -5.04
CA GLY A 27 5.28 16.52 -6.49
C GLY A 27 6.72 16.82 -6.94
N TYR A 28 7.41 17.71 -6.22
CA TYR A 28 8.83 17.96 -6.48
C TYR A 28 9.69 16.70 -6.33
N VAL A 29 9.52 15.97 -5.23
CA VAL A 29 10.28 14.72 -4.96
C VAL A 29 9.96 13.65 -6.01
N ILE A 30 8.69 13.48 -6.39
CA ILE A 30 8.27 12.56 -7.45
C ILE A 30 8.96 12.90 -8.78
N ALA A 31 8.94 14.17 -9.19
CA ALA A 31 9.59 14.62 -10.41
C ALA A 31 11.10 14.33 -10.40
N GLU A 32 11.77 14.59 -9.27
CA GLU A 32 13.20 14.34 -9.12
C GLU A 32 13.54 12.85 -9.19
N VAL A 33 12.79 12.00 -8.48
CA VAL A 33 12.99 10.54 -8.49
C VAL A 33 12.77 9.97 -9.88
N LEU A 34 11.70 10.36 -10.57
CA LEU A 34 11.39 9.87 -11.92
C LEU A 34 12.45 10.32 -12.93
N LYS A 35 12.98 11.55 -12.80
CA LYS A 35 14.09 12.04 -13.64
C LYS A 35 15.37 11.22 -13.44
N LEU A 36 15.72 10.92 -12.19
CA LEU A 36 16.90 10.10 -11.87
C LEU A 36 16.73 8.69 -12.39
N LEU A 37 15.54 8.11 -12.25
CA LEU A 37 15.23 6.79 -12.75
C LEU A 37 15.29 6.74 -14.28
N ALA A 38 14.73 7.74 -14.99
CA ALA A 38 14.80 7.85 -16.44
C ALA A 38 16.27 7.90 -16.92
N ASN A 39 17.10 8.74 -16.30
CA ASN A 39 18.53 8.81 -16.60
C ASN A 39 19.25 7.47 -16.39
N ARG A 40 18.92 6.74 -15.31
CA ARG A 40 19.53 5.45 -14.99
C ARG A 40 19.20 4.37 -16.02
N ILE A 41 17.98 4.37 -16.55
CA ILE A 41 17.54 3.37 -17.56
C ILE A 41 17.73 3.83 -19.00
N GLY A 42 18.23 5.06 -19.20
CA GLY A 42 18.59 5.58 -20.52
C GLY A 42 17.40 6.02 -21.38
N VAL A 43 16.33 6.53 -20.75
CA VAL A 43 15.18 7.12 -21.44
C VAL A 43 15.10 8.62 -21.13
N ASP A 44 14.46 9.39 -22.03
CA ASP A 44 14.35 10.84 -21.86
C ASP A 44 13.46 11.21 -20.67
N GLU A 45 12.31 10.53 -20.54
CA GLU A 45 11.40 10.75 -19.43
C GLU A 45 10.50 9.55 -19.15
N LEU A 46 9.86 9.57 -17.96
CA LEU A 46 8.83 8.61 -17.53
C LEU A 46 7.53 9.39 -17.32
N PRO A 47 6.61 9.41 -18.31
CA PRO A 47 5.41 10.24 -18.25
C PRO A 47 4.36 9.72 -17.29
N THR A 48 4.32 8.41 -17.07
CA THR A 48 3.33 7.73 -16.22
C THR A 48 3.98 6.86 -15.17
N ALA A 49 3.23 6.51 -14.13
CA ALA A 49 3.66 5.62 -13.07
C ALA A 49 2.54 4.67 -12.63
N PHE A 50 2.93 3.43 -12.33
CA PHE A 50 2.13 2.54 -11.50
C PHE A 50 2.49 2.80 -10.04
N ILE A 51 1.50 2.93 -9.18
CA ILE A 51 1.72 3.25 -7.77
C ILE A 51 1.06 2.23 -6.86
N SER A 52 1.60 2.11 -5.65
CA SER A 52 1.01 1.33 -4.57
C SER A 52 0.53 2.27 -3.47
N VAL A 53 -0.77 2.25 -3.19
CA VAL A 53 -1.42 3.09 -2.18
C VAL A 53 -1.61 2.31 -0.90
N GLY A 54 -1.27 2.90 0.23
CA GLY A 54 -1.47 2.33 1.55
C GLY A 54 -1.54 3.43 2.61
N GLY A 55 -1.70 3.07 3.86
CA GLY A 55 -1.69 4.04 4.96
C GLY A 55 -2.68 3.74 6.07
N GLN A 56 -2.57 4.49 7.15
CA GLN A 56 -3.30 4.24 8.41
C GLN A 56 -4.82 4.27 8.27
N SER A 57 -5.36 5.10 7.37
CA SER A 57 -6.80 5.27 7.20
C SER A 57 -7.45 4.26 6.27
N MET A 58 -6.67 3.36 5.67
CA MET A 58 -7.20 2.34 4.75
C MET A 58 -7.99 1.28 5.50
N GLN A 59 -9.21 1.06 5.07
CA GLN A 59 -10.12 0.04 5.58
C GLN A 59 -10.61 -0.85 4.43
N ILE A 60 -11.20 -2.00 4.77
CA ILE A 60 -11.79 -2.91 3.79
C ILE A 60 -13.27 -3.14 4.09
N VAL A 61 -14.04 -3.37 3.04
CA VAL A 61 -15.45 -3.80 3.11
C VAL A 61 -15.79 -4.67 1.91
N ALA A 62 -16.56 -5.71 2.13
CA ALA A 62 -17.15 -6.49 1.05
C ALA A 62 -18.30 -5.69 0.42
N VAL A 63 -18.31 -5.64 -0.91
CA VAL A 63 -19.35 -4.97 -1.69
C VAL A 63 -19.71 -5.83 -2.90
N HIS A 64 -20.93 -5.76 -3.34
CA HIS A 64 -21.38 -6.50 -4.51
C HIS A 64 -22.34 -5.68 -5.35
N SER A 65 -22.39 -6.01 -6.63
CA SER A 65 -23.41 -5.55 -7.57
C SER A 65 -24.10 -6.76 -8.21
N LYS A 66 -25.35 -6.56 -8.62
CA LYS A 66 -26.19 -7.58 -9.21
C LYS A 66 -26.94 -6.98 -10.39
N ARG A 67 -26.90 -7.66 -11.54
CA ARG A 67 -27.56 -7.24 -12.75
C ARG A 67 -28.39 -8.37 -13.33
N ASP A 68 -29.70 -8.13 -13.47
CA ASP A 68 -30.62 -8.99 -14.22
C ASP A 68 -30.70 -8.48 -15.67
N GLN A 69 -30.33 -9.33 -16.61
CA GLN A 69 -30.38 -9.03 -18.04
C GLN A 69 -31.69 -9.46 -18.71
N ALA A 70 -32.69 -9.90 -17.95
CA ALA A 70 -33.98 -10.45 -18.38
C ALA A 70 -33.88 -11.73 -19.25
N ARG A 71 -32.74 -12.01 -19.86
CA ARG A 71 -32.44 -13.21 -20.65
C ARG A 71 -30.92 -13.42 -20.71
N ARG A 72 -30.47 -14.61 -21.05
CA ARG A 72 -29.06 -14.91 -21.23
C ARG A 72 -28.46 -14.08 -22.37
N LYS A 73 -27.58 -13.16 -22.03
CA LYS A 73 -26.79 -12.32 -22.97
C LYS A 73 -25.30 -12.51 -22.68
N GLU A 74 -24.49 -12.12 -23.65
CA GLU A 74 -23.05 -11.99 -23.48
C GLU A 74 -22.73 -10.98 -22.40
N ILE A 75 -21.68 -11.28 -21.63
CA ILE A 75 -21.19 -10.41 -20.55
C ILE A 75 -20.14 -9.49 -21.16
N SER A 76 -20.53 -8.24 -21.46
CA SER A 76 -19.59 -7.26 -22.00
C SER A 76 -18.68 -6.69 -20.91
N GLN A 77 -17.49 -6.24 -21.28
CA GLN A 77 -16.61 -5.49 -20.39
C GLN A 77 -17.31 -4.24 -19.84
N ALA A 78 -18.05 -3.54 -20.68
CA ALA A 78 -18.82 -2.37 -20.26
C ALA A 78 -19.82 -2.67 -19.14
N LEU A 79 -20.48 -3.83 -19.16
CA LEU A 79 -21.35 -4.26 -18.06
C LEU A 79 -20.56 -4.46 -16.75
N LEU A 80 -19.41 -5.10 -16.83
CA LEU A 80 -18.56 -5.32 -15.66
C LEU A 80 -18.03 -3.99 -15.10
N ASP A 81 -17.61 -3.07 -15.97
CA ASP A 81 -17.15 -1.73 -15.59
C ASP A 81 -18.27 -0.92 -14.92
N GLU A 82 -19.51 -0.98 -15.44
CA GLU A 82 -20.67 -0.36 -14.80
C GLU A 82 -20.95 -0.94 -13.41
N MET A 83 -20.88 -2.27 -13.27
CA MET A 83 -21.11 -2.95 -12.00
C MET A 83 -20.00 -2.65 -10.98
N GLU A 84 -18.76 -2.52 -11.44
CA GLU A 84 -17.64 -2.07 -10.61
C GLU A 84 -17.84 -0.63 -10.14
N GLN A 85 -18.21 0.27 -11.05
CA GLN A 85 -18.48 1.67 -10.72
C GLN A 85 -19.65 1.80 -9.72
N GLU A 86 -20.71 1.01 -9.88
CA GLU A 86 -21.81 0.94 -8.91
C GLU A 86 -21.34 0.51 -7.50
N CYS A 87 -20.40 -0.42 -7.44
CA CYS A 87 -19.81 -0.83 -6.16
C CYS A 87 -19.02 0.30 -5.49
N LYS A 88 -18.27 1.11 -6.25
CA LYS A 88 -17.58 2.32 -5.75
C LYS A 88 -18.59 3.32 -5.20
N GLU A 89 -19.59 3.65 -6.00
CA GLU A 89 -20.63 4.63 -5.65
C GLU A 89 -21.41 4.23 -4.40
N LYS A 90 -21.73 2.96 -4.21
CA LYS A 90 -22.42 2.46 -3.01
C LYS A 90 -21.68 2.78 -1.71
N ILE A 91 -20.34 2.81 -1.76
CA ILE A 91 -19.50 3.12 -0.59
C ILE A 91 -19.41 4.64 -0.41
N GLU A 92 -19.13 5.38 -1.47
CA GLU A 92 -18.88 6.81 -1.44
C GLU A 92 -20.14 7.64 -1.14
N LEU A 93 -21.30 7.20 -1.65
CA LEU A 93 -22.58 7.84 -1.33
C LEU A 93 -22.97 7.70 0.14
N ARG A 94 -22.60 6.59 0.79
CA ARG A 94 -22.87 6.39 2.22
C ARG A 94 -21.97 7.25 3.11
N ASN A 95 -20.80 7.60 2.62
CA ASN A 95 -19.85 8.45 3.34
C ASN A 95 -19.07 9.33 2.35
N PRO A 96 -19.50 10.58 2.13
CA PRO A 96 -18.87 11.50 1.17
C PRO A 96 -17.42 11.88 1.47
N GLU A 97 -16.96 11.64 2.69
CA GLU A 97 -15.57 11.91 3.12
C GLU A 97 -14.59 10.79 2.76
N VAL A 98 -15.07 9.68 2.21
CA VAL A 98 -14.21 8.58 1.77
C VAL A 98 -14.15 8.48 0.24
N ALA A 99 -13.08 7.88 -0.25
CA ALA A 99 -12.93 7.43 -1.62
C ALA A 99 -12.53 5.96 -1.65
N VAL A 100 -12.99 5.24 -2.65
CA VAL A 100 -12.52 3.88 -2.92
C VAL A 100 -11.16 3.98 -3.60
N LEU A 101 -10.15 3.42 -2.97
CA LEU A 101 -8.74 3.45 -3.41
C LEU A 101 -8.40 2.25 -4.30
N GLY A 102 -9.19 1.18 -4.21
CA GLY A 102 -9.09 0.00 -5.06
C GLY A 102 -10.24 -0.96 -4.82
N LEU A 103 -10.63 -1.67 -5.87
CA LEU A 103 -11.57 -2.79 -5.82
C LEU A 103 -10.85 -4.04 -6.27
N VAL A 104 -10.79 -5.03 -5.41
CA VAL A 104 -10.18 -6.32 -5.72
C VAL A 104 -11.28 -7.35 -5.90
N PRO A 105 -11.36 -8.02 -7.07
CA PRO A 105 -12.33 -9.09 -7.28
C PRO A 105 -12.20 -10.18 -6.23
N SER A 106 -13.31 -10.67 -5.74
CA SER A 106 -13.38 -11.77 -4.79
C SER A 106 -13.91 -13.03 -5.48
N PHE A 107 -15.08 -12.95 -6.04
CA PHE A 107 -15.69 -13.99 -6.87
C PHE A 107 -16.85 -13.39 -7.69
N PHE A 108 -17.32 -14.17 -8.66
CA PHE A 108 -18.45 -13.81 -9.52
C PHE A 108 -19.50 -14.91 -9.48
N LYS A 109 -20.76 -14.56 -9.74
CA LYS A 109 -21.83 -15.56 -9.96
C LYS A 109 -22.57 -15.31 -11.25
N LEU A 110 -22.67 -16.35 -12.06
CA LEU A 110 -23.40 -16.35 -13.31
C LEU A 110 -24.58 -17.33 -13.19
N ASP A 111 -25.82 -16.81 -13.23
CA ASP A 111 -27.05 -17.60 -13.00
C ASP A 111 -27.01 -18.40 -11.70
N GLY A 112 -26.37 -17.85 -10.66
CA GLY A 112 -26.21 -18.49 -9.35
C GLY A 112 -25.00 -19.43 -9.21
N VAL A 113 -24.26 -19.70 -10.29
CA VAL A 113 -23.03 -20.51 -10.25
C VAL A 113 -21.84 -19.61 -9.96
N GLU A 114 -21.10 -19.94 -8.91
CA GLU A 114 -19.93 -19.18 -8.46
C GLU A 114 -18.68 -19.53 -9.27
N GLN A 115 -17.87 -18.54 -9.60
CA GLN A 115 -16.56 -18.67 -10.22
C GLN A 115 -15.59 -17.60 -9.68
N ASP A 116 -14.32 -17.96 -9.53
CA ASP A 116 -13.28 -17.05 -9.02
C ASP A 116 -12.72 -16.15 -10.14
N GLU A 117 -12.74 -16.62 -11.38
CA GLU A 117 -12.23 -15.90 -12.54
C GLU A 117 -13.23 -14.84 -13.02
N MET A 118 -12.68 -13.72 -13.50
CA MET A 118 -13.51 -12.67 -14.12
C MET A 118 -14.26 -13.24 -15.33
N PRO A 119 -15.56 -12.94 -15.47
CA PRO A 119 -16.33 -13.38 -16.62
C PRO A 119 -15.72 -12.90 -17.95
N THR A 120 -15.67 -13.79 -18.92
CA THR A 120 -15.17 -13.51 -20.26
C THR A 120 -16.30 -13.16 -21.24
N PRO A 121 -16.05 -12.43 -22.33
CA PRO A 121 -17.09 -11.97 -23.26
C PRO A 121 -17.87 -13.09 -23.97
N ASP A 122 -17.34 -14.30 -24.00
CA ASP A 122 -18.00 -15.50 -24.55
C ASP A 122 -19.00 -16.15 -23.59
N GLN A 123 -18.93 -15.82 -22.30
CA GLN A 123 -19.87 -16.31 -21.30
C GLN A 123 -21.20 -15.58 -21.42
N ARG A 124 -22.29 -16.30 -21.15
CA ARG A 124 -23.65 -15.78 -21.20
C ARG A 124 -24.41 -16.10 -19.92
N ALA A 125 -25.04 -15.10 -19.33
CA ALA A 125 -25.91 -15.26 -18.17
C ALA A 125 -27.14 -14.37 -18.27
N ALA A 126 -28.22 -14.76 -17.60
CA ALA A 126 -29.36 -13.89 -17.36
C ALA A 126 -29.12 -13.05 -16.10
N LEU A 127 -28.46 -13.62 -15.11
CA LEU A 127 -28.14 -12.98 -13.85
C LEU A 127 -26.63 -12.95 -13.63
N VAL A 128 -26.07 -11.74 -13.48
CA VAL A 128 -24.65 -11.51 -13.20
C VAL A 128 -24.53 -10.88 -11.81
N GLU A 129 -23.68 -11.48 -10.95
CA GLU A 129 -23.32 -10.91 -9.65
C GLU A 129 -21.80 -10.76 -9.59
N THR A 130 -21.34 -9.58 -9.19
CA THR A 130 -19.92 -9.29 -8.98
C THR A 130 -19.67 -8.99 -7.51
N HIS A 131 -18.71 -9.65 -6.92
CA HIS A 131 -18.33 -9.49 -5.51
C HIS A 131 -16.90 -8.98 -5.43
N TYR A 132 -16.70 -7.88 -4.70
CA TYR A 132 -15.39 -7.23 -4.52
C TYR A 132 -15.10 -7.01 -3.04
N ILE A 133 -13.82 -6.96 -2.73
CA ILE A 133 -13.32 -6.33 -1.51
C ILE A 133 -12.88 -4.93 -1.89
N ALA A 134 -13.57 -3.94 -1.35
CA ALA A 134 -13.21 -2.53 -1.53
C ALA A 134 -12.21 -2.11 -0.46
N PHE A 135 -11.12 -1.53 -0.90
CA PHE A 135 -10.18 -0.78 -0.07
C PHE A 135 -10.55 0.70 -0.17
N TYR A 136 -10.93 1.29 0.94
CA TYR A 136 -11.36 2.69 0.97
C TYR A 136 -10.66 3.45 2.09
N GLY A 137 -10.58 4.77 1.94
CA GLY A 137 -9.93 5.65 2.90
C GLY A 137 -10.47 7.07 2.78
N ARG A 138 -9.84 8.01 3.49
CA ARG A 138 -10.22 9.42 3.37
C ARG A 138 -10.03 9.91 1.94
N LYS A 139 -10.99 10.64 1.40
CA LYS A 139 -10.96 11.23 0.05
C LYS A 139 -9.73 12.11 -0.19
N THR A 140 -9.19 12.72 0.86
CA THR A 140 -7.96 13.51 0.79
C THR A 140 -6.74 12.71 0.34
N ILE A 141 -6.72 11.37 0.53
CA ILE A 141 -5.61 10.52 0.09
C ILE A 141 -5.51 10.57 -1.42
N ASP A 142 -6.60 10.27 -2.12
CA ASP A 142 -6.64 10.31 -3.58
C ASP A 142 -6.38 11.74 -4.10
N THR A 143 -7.05 12.73 -3.53
CA THR A 143 -6.89 14.13 -3.95
C THR A 143 -5.44 14.62 -3.83
N GLN A 144 -4.75 14.31 -2.74
CA GLN A 144 -3.35 14.72 -2.55
C GLN A 144 -2.42 13.95 -3.50
N LEU A 145 -2.70 12.70 -3.75
CA LEU A 145 -1.95 11.87 -4.67
C LEU A 145 -2.03 12.42 -6.10
N GLN A 146 -3.25 12.65 -6.62
CA GLN A 146 -3.48 13.22 -7.96
C GLN A 146 -2.81 14.60 -8.11
N LYS A 147 -2.96 15.46 -7.10
CA LYS A 147 -2.29 16.77 -7.08
C LYS A 147 -0.77 16.65 -7.15
N SER A 148 -0.17 15.72 -6.42
CA SER A 148 1.28 15.54 -6.40
C SER A 148 1.82 15.10 -7.76
N PHE A 149 1.16 14.15 -8.42
CA PHE A 149 1.55 13.71 -9.75
C PHE A 149 1.33 14.78 -10.81
N SER A 150 0.22 15.51 -10.75
CA SER A 150 -0.04 16.66 -11.63
C SER A 150 1.04 17.75 -11.48
N GLN A 151 1.45 18.05 -10.24
CA GLN A 151 2.54 19.02 -9.98
C GLN A 151 3.91 18.52 -10.45
N ALA A 152 4.12 17.21 -10.46
CA ALA A 152 5.30 16.60 -11.05
C ALA A 152 5.28 16.62 -12.59
N GLY A 153 4.19 17.05 -13.23
CA GLY A 153 3.99 16.97 -14.67
C GLY A 153 3.86 15.52 -15.15
N ARG A 154 3.32 14.64 -14.32
CA ARG A 154 3.19 13.19 -14.57
C ARG A 154 1.77 12.73 -14.31
N SER A 155 1.44 11.56 -14.84
CA SER A 155 0.14 10.91 -14.60
C SER A 155 0.30 9.57 -13.88
N ILE A 156 -0.76 9.16 -13.20
CA ILE A 156 -0.88 7.85 -12.61
C ILE A 156 -1.56 6.95 -13.65
N GLU A 157 -0.87 5.91 -14.09
CA GLU A 157 -1.43 4.91 -15.00
C GLU A 157 -2.42 4.01 -14.26
N HIS A 158 -2.00 3.50 -13.11
CA HIS A 158 -2.85 2.71 -12.24
C HIS A 158 -2.40 2.81 -10.78
N ALA A 159 -3.36 2.80 -9.87
CA ALA A 159 -3.13 2.78 -8.43
C ALA A 159 -3.59 1.42 -7.85
N PHE A 160 -2.63 0.61 -7.45
CA PHE A 160 -2.88 -0.64 -6.73
C PHE A 160 -2.97 -0.39 -5.24
N VAL A 161 -3.71 -1.20 -4.52
CA VAL A 161 -3.64 -1.20 -3.07
C VAL A 161 -2.46 -2.03 -2.59
N ARG A 162 -1.76 -1.53 -1.56
CA ARG A 162 -0.54 -2.17 -1.05
C ARG A 162 -0.71 -3.63 -0.64
N PRO A 163 -1.81 -4.06 0.01
CA PRO A 163 -2.06 -5.47 0.30
C PRO A 163 -2.06 -6.37 -0.93
N GLU A 164 -2.62 -5.90 -2.04
CA GLU A 164 -2.65 -6.62 -3.32
C GLU A 164 -1.25 -6.80 -3.91
N CYS A 165 -0.45 -5.72 -3.92
CA CYS A 165 0.94 -5.78 -4.39
C CYS A 165 1.78 -6.77 -3.58
N LEU A 166 1.63 -6.76 -2.25
CA LEU A 166 2.36 -7.66 -1.37
C LEU A 166 1.95 -9.11 -1.58
N LEU A 167 0.65 -9.38 -1.66
CA LEU A 167 0.14 -10.72 -1.90
C LEU A 167 0.62 -11.28 -3.24
N SER A 168 0.57 -10.47 -4.31
CA SER A 168 1.06 -10.86 -5.64
C SER A 168 2.56 -11.17 -5.64
N ALA A 169 3.36 -10.38 -4.90
CA ALA A 169 4.78 -10.64 -4.76
C ALA A 169 5.07 -11.98 -4.06
N PHE A 170 4.35 -12.30 -2.99
CA PHE A 170 4.49 -13.57 -2.28
C PHE A 170 4.01 -14.76 -3.13
N ALA A 171 2.88 -14.62 -3.83
CA ALA A 171 2.36 -15.64 -4.72
C ALA A 171 3.36 -16.01 -5.82
N THR A 172 4.05 -15.02 -6.39
CA THR A 172 5.09 -15.22 -7.39
C THR A 172 6.29 -16.00 -6.84
N CYS A 173 6.67 -15.77 -5.57
CA CYS A 173 7.80 -16.45 -4.94
C CYS A 173 7.50 -17.90 -4.52
N ASP A 174 6.26 -18.21 -4.16
CA ASP A 174 5.85 -19.49 -3.54
C ASP A 174 4.96 -20.36 -4.44
N GLY A 175 4.94 -20.10 -5.74
CA GLY A 175 4.20 -20.92 -6.73
C GLY A 175 2.70 -21.00 -6.47
N ASN A 176 2.09 -19.95 -5.98
CA ASN A 176 0.66 -19.83 -5.63
C ASN A 176 0.19 -20.62 -4.40
N HIS A 177 1.07 -21.28 -3.64
CA HIS A 177 0.68 -21.97 -2.40
C HIS A 177 0.06 -21.01 -1.37
N VAL A 178 0.56 -19.77 -1.32
CA VAL A 178 0.02 -18.69 -0.49
C VAL A 178 -1.45 -18.40 -0.81
N LEU A 179 -1.81 -18.37 -2.10
CA LEU A 179 -3.18 -18.11 -2.54
C LEU A 179 -4.10 -19.28 -2.20
N ALA A 180 -3.64 -20.52 -2.38
CA ALA A 180 -4.42 -21.73 -2.13
C ALA A 180 -4.69 -21.95 -0.62
N ASN A 181 -3.65 -21.81 0.22
CA ASN A 181 -3.73 -22.12 1.65
C ASN A 181 -4.15 -20.94 2.50
N GLY A 182 -4.03 -19.73 1.97
CA GLY A 182 -4.18 -18.48 2.70
C GLY A 182 -2.92 -18.09 3.47
N CYS A 183 -2.84 -16.82 3.84
CA CYS A 183 -1.69 -16.27 4.56
C CYS A 183 -2.05 -15.07 5.41
N ALA A 184 -1.14 -14.72 6.33
CA ALA A 184 -1.12 -13.45 7.03
C ALA A 184 0.17 -12.72 6.64
N VAL A 185 0.05 -11.56 6.01
CA VAL A 185 1.18 -10.73 5.60
C VAL A 185 1.35 -9.60 6.61
N LEU A 186 2.51 -9.57 7.26
CA LEU A 186 2.90 -8.49 8.17
C LEU A 186 3.92 -7.59 7.47
N ASP A 187 3.53 -6.35 7.18
CA ASP A 187 4.38 -5.34 6.57
C ASP A 187 4.87 -4.35 7.63
N LEU A 188 6.16 -4.42 7.95
CA LEU A 188 6.83 -3.59 8.95
C LEU A 188 7.46 -2.38 8.26
N GLY A 189 6.70 -1.29 8.16
CA GLY A 189 7.17 -0.05 7.55
C GLY A 189 7.92 0.88 8.51
N ALA A 190 8.27 2.05 8.01
CA ALA A 190 8.95 3.07 8.82
C ALA A 190 8.01 3.71 9.86
N GLN A 191 6.81 4.10 9.47
CA GLN A 191 5.85 4.80 10.35
C GLN A 191 4.60 3.98 10.66
N THR A 192 4.33 2.94 9.86
CA THR A 192 3.15 2.07 10.01
C THR A 192 3.56 0.62 9.97
N THR A 193 2.79 -0.22 10.63
CA THR A 193 2.81 -1.67 10.47
C THR A 193 1.42 -2.10 10.02
N SER A 194 1.33 -2.90 8.96
CA SER A 194 0.06 -3.44 8.51
C SER A 194 0.03 -4.96 8.60
N LEU A 195 -1.13 -5.48 8.96
CA LEU A 195 -1.45 -6.90 8.94
C LEU A 195 -2.60 -7.12 7.97
N THR A 196 -2.36 -7.91 6.94
CA THR A 196 -3.38 -8.34 5.99
C THR A 196 -3.55 -9.85 6.08
N VAL A 197 -4.78 -10.33 6.21
CA VAL A 197 -5.10 -11.76 6.21
C VAL A 197 -5.89 -12.08 4.96
N TYR A 198 -5.42 -13.08 4.23
CA TYR A 198 -6.01 -13.59 3.01
C TYR A 198 -6.29 -15.08 3.13
N LYS A 199 -7.44 -15.54 2.69
CA LYS A 199 -7.81 -16.96 2.65
C LYS A 199 -9.00 -17.19 1.71
N GLY A 200 -8.95 -18.28 0.93
CA GLY A 200 -10.04 -18.70 0.06
C GLY A 200 -10.45 -17.63 -0.95
N GLY A 201 -9.48 -17.02 -1.63
CA GLY A 201 -9.74 -15.97 -2.61
C GLY A 201 -10.10 -14.59 -2.03
N GLN A 202 -10.15 -14.43 -0.70
CA GLN A 202 -10.70 -13.25 -0.06
C GLN A 202 -9.75 -12.59 0.93
N TYR A 203 -9.75 -11.26 0.98
CA TYR A 203 -9.14 -10.48 2.06
C TYR A 203 -10.09 -10.46 3.27
N LEU A 204 -9.67 -11.13 4.34
CA LEU A 204 -10.48 -11.23 5.57
C LEU A 204 -10.22 -10.10 6.55
N LEU A 205 -9.02 -9.55 6.55
CA LEU A 205 -8.60 -8.47 7.44
C LEU A 205 -7.55 -7.60 6.76
N ASN A 206 -7.69 -6.29 6.92
CA ASN A 206 -6.59 -5.34 6.73
C ASN A 206 -6.58 -4.38 7.91
N LYS A 207 -5.53 -4.45 8.73
CA LYS A 207 -5.35 -3.61 9.92
C LYS A 207 -4.03 -2.88 9.84
N VAL A 208 -4.09 -1.55 9.93
CA VAL A 208 -2.90 -0.71 9.94
C VAL A 208 -2.78 -0.03 11.30
N VAL A 209 -1.60 -0.11 11.91
CA VAL A 209 -1.28 0.59 13.16
C VAL A 209 -0.20 1.64 12.88
N PRO A 210 -0.27 2.83 13.51
CA PRO A 210 0.71 3.90 13.32
C PRO A 210 1.97 3.66 14.15
N LYS A 211 2.58 2.51 13.99
CA LYS A 211 3.84 2.09 14.62
C LYS A 211 4.73 1.44 13.58
N GLY A 212 6.02 1.75 13.61
CA GLY A 212 7.03 1.21 12.70
C GLY A 212 8.43 1.53 13.16
N GLY A 213 9.42 1.25 12.34
CA GLY A 213 10.83 1.42 12.66
C GLY A 213 11.23 2.85 13.06
N TYR A 214 10.51 3.84 12.60
CA TYR A 214 10.72 5.24 12.97
C TYR A 214 10.46 5.54 14.45
N HIS A 215 9.55 4.80 15.09
CA HIS A 215 9.29 4.96 16.52
C HIS A 215 10.51 4.55 17.38
N ILE A 216 11.25 3.53 16.93
CA ILE A 216 12.51 3.13 17.58
C ILE A 216 13.54 4.25 17.40
N THR A 217 13.66 4.83 16.21
CA THR A 217 14.55 5.96 15.94
C THR A 217 14.22 7.14 16.84
N ARG A 218 12.93 7.48 16.98
CA ARG A 218 12.45 8.55 17.87
C ARG A 218 12.81 8.31 19.35
N MET A 219 12.72 7.07 19.81
CA MET A 219 13.12 6.75 21.19
C MET A 219 14.61 7.02 21.41
N LEU A 220 15.44 6.71 20.41
CA LEU A 220 16.89 6.99 20.48
C LEU A 220 17.17 8.51 20.39
N GLU A 221 16.45 9.25 19.57
CA GLU A 221 16.56 10.72 19.50
C GLU A 221 16.22 11.39 20.84
N GLN A 222 15.23 10.88 21.57
CA GLN A 222 14.86 11.37 22.90
C GLN A 222 15.98 11.22 23.93
N GLN A 223 16.98 10.37 23.64
CA GLN A 223 18.21 10.25 24.44
C GLN A 223 19.33 11.20 23.99
N GLY A 224 19.01 12.20 23.13
CA GLY A 224 19.95 13.23 22.67
C GLY A 224 20.73 12.86 21.41
N LEU A 225 20.37 11.79 20.72
CA LEU A 225 21.04 11.39 19.48
C LEU A 225 20.47 12.14 18.28
N SER A 226 21.31 12.39 17.27
CA SER A 226 20.83 12.87 15.98
C SER A 226 20.03 11.78 15.25
N PHE A 227 19.11 12.15 14.37
CA PHE A 227 18.36 11.19 13.56
C PHE A 227 19.27 10.21 12.81
N ASN A 228 20.30 10.69 12.16
CA ASN A 228 21.23 9.83 11.42
C ASN A 228 21.94 8.84 12.33
N THR A 229 22.43 9.30 13.46
CA THR A 229 23.07 8.43 14.46
C THR A 229 22.10 7.39 14.98
N ALA A 230 20.87 7.78 15.31
CA ALA A 230 19.81 6.89 15.76
C ALA A 230 19.46 5.81 14.73
N GLU A 231 19.38 6.18 13.44
CA GLU A 231 19.15 5.22 12.34
C GLU A 231 20.30 4.22 12.17
N VAL A 232 21.55 4.70 12.23
CA VAL A 232 22.74 3.83 12.18
C VAL A 232 22.72 2.85 13.35
N LEU A 233 22.49 3.33 14.57
CA LEU A 233 22.43 2.50 15.78
C LEU A 233 21.32 1.45 15.70
N LYS A 234 20.13 1.86 15.33
CA LYS A 234 18.99 0.95 15.14
C LYS A 234 19.31 -0.17 14.15
N LYS A 235 19.86 0.18 12.97
CA LYS A 235 20.17 -0.80 11.92
C LYS A 235 21.32 -1.73 12.27
N LYS A 236 22.35 -1.22 12.92
CA LYS A 236 23.60 -1.96 13.19
C LYS A 236 23.55 -2.77 14.49
N TYR A 237 22.87 -2.25 15.50
CA TYR A 237 22.86 -2.83 16.85
C TYR A 237 21.47 -3.22 17.36
N GLY A 238 20.42 -2.88 16.62
CA GLY A 238 19.05 -3.28 16.98
C GLY A 238 18.92 -4.80 17.05
N CYS A 239 18.41 -5.30 18.18
CA CYS A 239 18.21 -6.73 18.42
C CYS A 239 16.86 -6.95 19.10
N ALA A 240 16.03 -7.81 18.53
CA ALA A 240 14.74 -8.21 19.09
C ALA A 240 14.76 -9.63 19.70
N ALA A 241 15.94 -10.10 20.12
CA ALA A 241 16.06 -11.43 20.70
C ALA A 241 15.32 -11.53 22.05
N PRO A 242 14.52 -12.57 22.29
CA PRO A 242 13.76 -12.75 23.54
C PRO A 242 14.61 -12.67 24.80
N ALA A 243 15.89 -13.06 24.72
CA ALA A 243 16.83 -13.02 25.83
C ALA A 243 17.10 -11.60 26.38
N TYR A 244 16.84 -10.56 25.57
CA TYR A 244 17.07 -9.16 25.93
C TYR A 244 15.78 -8.37 26.21
N ILE A 245 14.61 -8.95 25.93
CA ILE A 245 13.34 -8.28 26.20
C ILE A 245 13.16 -8.06 27.69
N GLY A 246 12.89 -6.82 28.09
CA GLY A 246 12.67 -6.43 29.48
C GLY A 246 13.94 -6.37 30.35
N LYS A 247 15.12 -6.49 29.76
CA LYS A 247 16.38 -6.28 30.44
C LYS A 247 16.97 -4.93 30.11
N ASN A 248 17.41 -4.19 31.14
CA ASN A 248 18.19 -2.98 30.95
C ASN A 248 19.63 -3.38 30.54
N VAL A 249 19.84 -3.51 29.24
CA VAL A 249 21.17 -3.82 28.69
C VAL A 249 21.83 -2.50 28.29
N ARG A 250 22.94 -2.19 28.92
CA ARG A 250 23.78 -1.07 28.48
C ARG A 250 24.66 -1.52 27.33
N LEU A 251 24.48 -0.89 26.19
CA LEU A 251 25.30 -1.11 25.00
C LEU A 251 26.27 0.06 24.84
N ARG A 252 27.57 -0.23 24.95
CA ARG A 252 28.62 0.74 24.59
C ARG A 252 28.91 0.57 23.10
N VAL A 253 28.64 1.62 22.34
CA VAL A 253 28.88 1.68 20.89
C VAL A 253 30.17 2.50 20.71
N PRO A 254 31.23 1.92 20.12
CA PRO A 254 32.48 2.65 19.92
C PRO A 254 32.30 3.76 18.89
N ALA A 255 33.14 4.78 18.99
CA ALA A 255 33.20 5.87 18.02
C ALA A 255 33.38 5.35 16.59
N SER A 256 32.63 5.92 15.64
CA SER A 256 32.81 5.69 14.22
C SER A 256 32.54 7.01 13.45
N PRO A 257 32.95 7.13 12.17
CA PRO A 257 32.66 8.31 11.37
C PRO A 257 31.17 8.65 11.32
N GLU A 258 30.30 7.64 11.40
CA GLU A 258 28.84 7.79 11.34
C GLU A 258 28.23 8.16 12.70
N ILE A 259 28.87 7.78 13.80
CA ILE A 259 28.37 7.94 15.17
C ILE A 259 29.04 9.11 15.89
N GLY A 260 30.26 9.47 15.48
CA GLY A 260 31.05 10.56 16.07
C GLY A 260 31.86 10.15 17.30
N GLY A 261 31.23 9.90 18.42
CA GLY A 261 31.87 9.53 19.69
C GLY A 261 31.33 8.23 20.28
N ASP A 262 31.93 7.78 21.38
CA ASP A 262 31.39 6.65 22.14
C ASP A 262 30.02 6.97 22.70
N ILE A 263 29.04 6.09 22.47
CA ILE A 263 27.67 6.22 22.93
C ILE A 263 27.35 5.05 23.88
N VAL A 264 26.68 5.35 24.97
CA VAL A 264 26.10 4.34 25.87
C VAL A 264 24.57 4.46 25.78
N ILE A 265 23.95 3.39 25.35
CA ILE A 265 22.48 3.28 25.26
C ILE A 265 22.01 2.36 26.38
N SER A 266 21.00 2.76 27.12
CA SER A 266 20.37 1.98 28.19
C SER A 266 18.94 1.64 27.94
#